data_343790538f0a53bb500c2ba938b8a5d2
#
_entry.id   343790538f0a53bb500c2ba938b8a5d2
#
_cell.length_a   1.000
_cell.length_b   1.000
_cell.length_c   1.000
_cell.angle_alpha   90.00
_cell.angle_beta   90.00
_cell.angle_gamma   90.00
#
_symmetry.space_group_name_H-M   'P 1'
#
loop_
_entity.id
_entity.type
_entity.pdbx_description
1 polymer ?
#
loop_
_entity_poly.entity_id
_entity_poly.type
_entity_poly.pdbx_seq_one_letter_code
_entity_poly.pdbx_strand_id
1 'polypeptide(L)'
;MNEFKLTQNQNIEEYDPDLANFMGLELSRQEEHIELIASENYASKRVLEAQGSVLTNKYAEGYPNKRYYGGCEHVDGVESIEIGRAHV
;
A
#
# COMPACT_ATOMS: atom_id res chain seq x y z
N MET A 1 10.62 -26.68 3.46
CA MET A 1 9.68 -25.76 2.88
C MET A 1 9.49 -24.50 3.72
N ASN A 2 9.44 -23.40 3.07
CA ASN A 2 9.24 -22.15 3.79
C ASN A 2 7.81 -22.03 4.32
N GLU A 3 7.71 -21.74 5.60
CA GLU A 3 6.42 -21.63 6.28
C GLU A 3 5.99 -20.17 6.47
N PHE A 4 6.51 -19.27 5.63
CA PHE A 4 6.15 -17.86 5.73
C PHE A 4 4.66 -17.67 5.50
N LYS A 5 4.00 -17.06 6.46
CA LYS A 5 2.58 -16.75 6.39
C LYS A 5 2.36 -15.35 6.92
N LEU A 6 1.74 -14.52 6.11
CA LEU A 6 1.47 -13.13 6.53
C LEU A 6 0.53 -13.08 7.74
N THR A 7 -0.33 -14.08 7.88
CA THR A 7 -1.26 -14.13 9.01
C THR A 7 -0.57 -14.41 10.35
N GLN A 8 0.70 -14.85 10.32
CA GLN A 8 1.45 -15.07 11.55
C GLN A 8 2.04 -13.80 12.11
N ASN A 9 2.07 -12.74 11.32
CA ASN A 9 2.62 -11.47 11.77
C ASN A 9 1.56 -10.72 12.55
N GLN A 10 1.96 -10.21 13.70
CA GLN A 10 1.09 -9.37 14.49
C GLN A 10 0.91 -8.03 13.80
N ASN A 11 -0.20 -7.35 14.04
CA ASN A 11 -0.35 -6.00 13.56
C ASN A 11 0.57 -5.07 14.36
N ILE A 12 0.71 -3.83 13.91
CA ILE A 12 1.64 -2.89 14.54
C ILE A 12 1.26 -2.64 15.99
N GLU A 13 -0.03 -2.50 16.28
CA GLU A 13 -0.51 -2.23 17.64
C GLU A 13 -0.08 -3.31 18.61
N GLU A 14 -0.12 -4.55 18.20
CA GLU A 14 0.24 -5.68 19.04
C GLU A 14 1.76 -5.85 19.17
N TYR A 15 2.46 -5.66 18.05
CA TYR A 15 3.90 -5.92 18.00
C TYR A 15 4.73 -4.76 18.51
N ASP A 16 4.32 -3.54 18.18
CA ASP A 16 5.08 -2.33 18.54
C ASP A 16 4.10 -1.21 18.90
N PRO A 17 3.57 -1.25 20.13
CA PRO A 17 2.58 -0.26 20.54
C PRO A 17 3.13 1.18 20.57
N ASP A 18 4.43 1.35 20.76
CA ASP A 18 5.01 2.69 20.73
C ASP A 18 4.95 3.28 19.33
N LEU A 19 5.27 2.48 18.32
CA LEU A 19 5.15 2.91 16.94
C LEU A 19 3.70 3.20 16.59
N ALA A 20 2.78 2.33 16.98
CA ALA A 20 1.36 2.54 16.72
C ALA A 20 0.86 3.83 17.34
N ASN A 21 1.34 4.15 18.54
CA ASN A 21 0.97 5.40 19.22
C ASN A 21 1.42 6.63 18.42
N PHE A 22 2.65 6.63 17.94
CA PHE A 22 3.14 7.76 17.14
C PHE A 22 2.42 7.85 15.79
N MET A 23 2.08 6.73 15.18
CA MET A 23 1.29 6.74 13.95
C MET A 23 -0.08 7.37 14.17
N GLY A 24 -0.72 7.04 15.29
CA GLY A 24 -2.00 7.64 15.66
C GLY A 24 -1.90 9.13 15.92
N LEU A 25 -0.83 9.56 16.58
CA LEU A 25 -0.60 10.99 16.84
C LEU A 25 -0.37 11.74 15.54
N GLU A 26 0.36 11.14 14.60
CA GLU A 26 0.58 11.78 13.30
C GLU A 26 -0.72 11.86 12.49
N LEU A 27 -1.56 10.84 12.56
CA LEU A 27 -2.86 10.88 11.91
C LEU A 27 -3.68 12.06 12.44
N SER A 28 -3.74 12.22 13.75
CA SER A 28 -4.46 13.34 14.37
C SER A 28 -3.88 14.69 13.95
N ARG A 29 -2.56 14.78 13.87
CA ARG A 29 -1.91 16.01 13.43
C ARG A 29 -2.33 16.36 12.00
N GLN A 30 -2.35 15.38 11.10
CA GLN A 30 -2.74 15.62 9.72
C GLN A 30 -4.20 16.03 9.60
N GLU A 31 -5.07 15.46 10.43
CA GLU A 31 -6.49 15.79 10.39
C GLU A 31 -6.81 17.16 10.96
N GLU A 32 -6.00 17.65 11.90
CA GLU A 32 -6.31 18.86 12.65
C GLU A 32 -5.55 20.11 12.19
N HIS A 33 -4.61 19.95 11.25
CA HIS A 33 -3.77 21.07 10.81
C HIS A 33 -3.87 21.28 9.31
N ILE A 34 -3.72 22.55 8.92
CA ILE A 34 -3.71 22.92 7.50
C ILE A 34 -2.32 22.63 6.94
N GLU A 35 -2.28 21.93 5.81
CA GLU A 35 -1.03 21.61 5.15
C GLU A 35 -0.65 22.72 4.17
N LEU A 36 0.48 23.37 4.44
CA LEU A 36 0.96 24.49 3.62
C LEU A 36 2.23 24.17 2.85
N ILE A 37 2.75 22.94 2.99
CA ILE A 37 3.96 22.54 2.28
C ILE A 37 3.55 22.02 0.90
N ALA A 38 3.95 22.75 -0.13
CA ALA A 38 3.48 22.47 -1.50
C ALA A 38 3.91 21.09 -2.03
N SER A 39 4.98 20.53 -1.50
CA SER A 39 5.48 19.23 -1.92
C SER A 39 4.80 18.05 -1.21
N GLU A 40 3.93 18.32 -0.25
CA GLU A 40 3.24 17.26 0.47
C GLU A 40 1.84 17.06 -0.10
N ASN A 41 1.44 15.81 -0.22
CA ASN A 41 0.13 15.45 -0.72
C ASN A 41 -0.45 14.35 0.16
N TYR A 42 -1.65 14.59 0.68
CA TYR A 42 -2.29 13.62 1.55
C TYR A 42 -3.04 12.60 0.71
N ALA A 43 -2.56 11.36 0.76
CA ALA A 43 -3.18 10.26 0.04
C ALA A 43 -4.49 9.86 0.72
N SER A 44 -5.45 9.41 -0.07
CA SER A 44 -6.71 8.90 0.48
C SER A 44 -6.47 7.62 1.26
N LYS A 45 -7.41 7.29 2.14
CA LYS A 45 -7.33 6.06 2.93
C LYS A 45 -7.23 4.83 2.02
N ARG A 46 -7.95 4.83 0.91
CA ARG A 46 -7.93 3.70 -0.02
C ARG A 46 -6.56 3.50 -0.66
N VAL A 47 -5.90 4.60 -1.00
CA VAL A 47 -4.54 4.53 -1.56
C VAL A 47 -3.59 3.98 -0.51
N LEU A 48 -3.69 4.46 0.72
CA LEU A 48 -2.84 3.98 1.81
C LEU A 48 -3.06 2.49 2.07
N GLU A 49 -4.30 2.03 2.01
CA GLU A 49 -4.60 0.61 2.17
C GLU A 49 -3.97 -0.24 1.07
N ALA A 50 -4.03 0.23 -0.17
CA ALA A 50 -3.42 -0.50 -1.29
C ALA A 50 -1.91 -0.57 -1.14
N GLN A 51 -1.27 0.53 -0.75
CA GLN A 51 0.18 0.55 -0.55
C GLN A 51 0.62 -0.35 0.60
N GLY A 52 -0.18 -0.43 1.65
CA GLY A 52 0.12 -1.27 2.80
C GLY A 52 -0.34 -2.70 2.65
N SER A 53 -0.76 -3.10 1.46
CA SER A 53 -1.22 -4.47 1.20
C SER A 53 -0.08 -5.34 0.69
N VAL A 54 -0.41 -6.61 0.41
CA VAL A 54 0.57 -7.56 -0.12
C VAL A 54 1.09 -7.17 -1.50
N LEU A 55 0.43 -6.25 -2.19
CA LEU A 55 0.92 -5.75 -3.46
C LEU A 55 2.31 -5.15 -3.33
N THR A 56 2.63 -4.60 -2.17
CA THR A 56 3.95 -4.04 -1.89
C THR A 56 5.07 -5.06 -2.05
N ASN A 57 4.77 -6.34 -1.86
CA ASN A 57 5.77 -7.40 -1.91
C ASN A 57 6.12 -7.85 -3.33
N LYS A 58 5.32 -7.47 -4.33
CA LYS A 58 5.46 -8.03 -5.66
C LYS A 58 6.20 -7.11 -6.61
N TYR A 59 7.32 -7.57 -7.10
CA TYR A 59 8.07 -6.89 -8.15
C TYR A 59 7.42 -7.26 -9.51
N ALA A 60 6.97 -6.25 -10.23
CA ALA A 60 6.18 -6.46 -11.44
C ALA A 60 6.65 -5.60 -12.60
N GLU A 61 7.93 -5.68 -12.89
CA GLU A 61 8.52 -4.92 -14.00
C GLU A 61 7.91 -5.37 -15.32
N GLY A 62 7.54 -4.41 -16.16
CA GLY A 62 6.90 -4.65 -17.45
C GLY A 62 5.45 -4.18 -17.41
N TYR A 63 4.63 -4.76 -18.27
CA TYR A 63 3.22 -4.40 -18.40
C TYR A 63 2.36 -5.66 -18.37
N PRO A 64 1.06 -5.54 -18.16
CA PRO A 64 0.18 -6.71 -18.14
C PRO A 64 0.43 -7.61 -19.35
N ASN A 65 0.61 -8.90 -19.09
CA ASN A 65 0.89 -9.93 -20.06
C ASN A 65 2.26 -9.81 -20.75
N LYS A 66 3.09 -8.88 -20.31
CA LYS A 66 4.45 -8.67 -20.83
C LYS A 66 5.41 -8.41 -19.68
N ARG A 67 5.42 -9.30 -18.71
CA ARG A 67 6.24 -9.17 -17.51
C ARG A 67 7.60 -9.84 -17.66
N TYR A 68 8.57 -9.30 -16.96
CA TYR A 68 9.90 -9.91 -16.89
C TYR A 68 9.96 -11.03 -15.84
N TYR A 69 9.00 -11.05 -14.91
CA TYR A 69 8.97 -12.03 -13.82
C TYR A 69 7.62 -12.70 -13.76
N GLY A 70 7.61 -13.94 -13.23
CA GLY A 70 6.36 -14.66 -13.05
C GLY A 70 5.56 -14.21 -11.84
N GLY A 71 4.38 -14.77 -11.68
CA GLY A 71 3.54 -14.51 -10.52
C GLY A 71 2.81 -13.18 -10.56
N CYS A 72 2.57 -12.63 -11.74
CA CYS A 72 1.98 -11.31 -11.90
C CYS A 72 0.52 -11.34 -12.35
N GLU A 73 -0.13 -12.49 -12.36
CA GLU A 73 -1.50 -12.60 -12.88
C GLU A 73 -2.49 -11.71 -12.13
N HIS A 74 -2.32 -11.55 -10.82
CA HIS A 74 -3.23 -10.72 -10.03
C HIS A 74 -2.83 -9.24 -10.08
N VAL A 75 -1.52 -8.95 -10.14
CA VAL A 75 -1.04 -7.59 -10.36
C VAL A 75 -1.48 -7.10 -11.74
N ASP A 76 -1.48 -7.98 -12.73
CA ASP A 76 -2.00 -7.64 -14.06
C ASP A 76 -3.45 -7.20 -13.97
N GLY A 77 -4.25 -7.89 -13.13
CA GLY A 77 -5.63 -7.51 -12.91
C GLY A 77 -5.76 -6.12 -12.32
N VAL A 78 -4.93 -5.80 -11.32
CA VAL A 78 -4.93 -4.47 -10.69
C VAL A 78 -4.59 -3.39 -11.71
N GLU A 79 -3.52 -3.58 -12.48
CA GLU A 79 -3.13 -2.58 -13.47
C GLU A 79 -4.16 -2.43 -14.59
N SER A 80 -4.79 -3.52 -15.00
CA SER A 80 -5.82 -3.46 -16.03
C SER A 80 -7.04 -2.65 -15.57
N ILE A 81 -7.41 -2.77 -14.29
CA ILE A 81 -8.48 -1.95 -13.71
C ILE A 81 -8.09 -0.47 -13.76
N GLU A 82 -6.87 -0.15 -13.36
CA GLU A 82 -6.41 1.23 -13.35
C GLU A 82 -6.36 1.83 -14.74
N ILE A 83 -5.87 1.09 -15.72
CA ILE A 83 -5.82 1.54 -17.10
C ILE A 83 -7.25 1.78 -17.60
N GLY A 84 -8.17 0.84 -17.35
CA GLY A 84 -9.55 0.98 -17.77
C GLY A 84 -10.23 2.21 -17.19
N ARG A 85 -9.96 2.51 -15.92
CA ARG A 85 -10.54 3.69 -15.27
C ARG A 85 -9.95 4.98 -15.78
N ALA A 86 -8.69 4.96 -16.19
CA ALA A 86 -8.03 6.14 -16.72
C ALA A 86 -8.58 6.53 -18.09
N HIS A 87 -9.24 5.63 -18.80
CA HIS A 87 -9.78 5.89 -20.12
C HIS A 87 -11.28 6.20 -20.12
N VAL A 88 -11.87 6.35 -18.97
CA VAL A 88 -13.29 6.71 -18.84
C VAL A 88 -13.54 8.16 -19.14
#